data_652e016a05761f376be0dcd3ed8c0185
#
_entry.id   652e016a05761f376be0dcd3ed8c0185
#
_cell.length_a   1.000
_cell.length_b   1.000
_cell.length_c   1.000
_cell.angle_alpha   90.00
_cell.angle_beta   90.00
_cell.angle_gamma   90.00
#
_symmetry.space_group_name_H-M   'P 1'
#
loop_
_entity.id
_entity.type
_entity.pdbx_description
1 polymer ?
#
loop_
_entity_poly.entity_id
_entity_poly.type
_entity_poly.pdbx_seq_one_letter_code
_entity_poly.pdbx_strand_id
1 'polypeptide(L)'
;MTFPPAPENPFAPRRSLRRTVERLVVVLFRLATYAVVAAGLVVIAQIAVKGADTVFQASFPFINTTFLTQPPESLFVFEYQGTRFEMGDREFRDFRGRLEAEAHAAGDPPPQLEAESYVYAAGGIFPNIVGTILLVIGSMGIALLLGVASAVYLSEYAGQGALVRFIRLAILNLAGVPSIVFGLFGFGLFVVFLGWNVSLLAGWCTLAFMVLPVVITASEEALRAVPRGFREGSLALGATKWQTIRKAVLPYALPGILTSSILGIARVAGETAPIMFTAAYVVRDELPWQVERFTDFFFQGVMALPYHIYVVSSKIPQNAYSERVQYGTAFVFLLIVALIAAASILIRNRLRSRYRW
;
A
#
# COMPACT_ATOMS: atom_id res chain seq x y z
N MET A 1 -70.07 39.14 1.63
CA MET A 1 -68.74 39.80 1.53
C MET A 1 -67.70 38.71 1.37
N THR A 2 -67.25 38.44 0.16
CA THR A 2 -66.15 37.48 -0.14
C THR A 2 -64.85 38.19 0.00
N PHE A 3 -64.00 37.77 0.92
CA PHE A 3 -62.64 38.31 1.07
C PHE A 3 -61.84 37.99 -0.19
N PRO A 4 -61.04 38.93 -0.69
CA PRO A 4 -60.15 38.65 -1.83
C PRO A 4 -59.11 37.58 -1.43
N PRO A 5 -58.68 36.71 -2.35
CA PRO A 5 -57.70 35.71 -2.07
C PRO A 5 -56.37 36.38 -1.65
N ALA A 6 -55.75 35.80 -0.63
CA ALA A 6 -54.45 36.31 -0.14
C ALA A 6 -53.42 36.34 -1.28
N PRO A 7 -52.58 37.40 -1.34
CA PRO A 7 -51.60 37.56 -2.42
C PRO A 7 -50.64 36.35 -2.45
N GLU A 8 -50.48 35.76 -3.64
CA GLU A 8 -49.55 34.66 -3.85
C GLU A 8 -48.14 35.08 -3.38
N ASN A 9 -47.56 34.27 -2.50
CA ASN A 9 -46.21 34.50 -2.02
C ASN A 9 -45.24 34.47 -3.20
N PRO A 10 -44.60 35.60 -3.58
CA PRO A 10 -43.70 35.66 -4.74
C PRO A 10 -42.47 34.79 -4.58
N PHE A 11 -42.15 34.35 -3.34
CA PHE A 11 -41.06 33.47 -3.00
C PHE A 11 -41.47 31.98 -2.89
N ALA A 12 -42.75 31.66 -3.18
CA ALA A 12 -43.20 30.28 -3.20
C ALA A 12 -42.49 29.52 -4.32
N PRO A 13 -41.96 28.34 -4.03
CA PRO A 13 -41.20 27.53 -5.00
C PRO A 13 -42.09 27.06 -6.14
N ARG A 14 -42.09 27.74 -7.28
CA ARG A 14 -42.80 27.28 -8.48
C ARG A 14 -42.18 25.98 -9.02
N ARG A 15 -43.01 24.97 -9.36
CA ARG A 15 -42.59 23.77 -10.04
C ARG A 15 -42.10 24.12 -11.46
N SER A 16 -40.80 24.23 -11.65
CA SER A 16 -40.21 24.49 -12.98
C SER A 16 -39.50 23.20 -13.46
N LEU A 17 -39.52 22.99 -14.77
CA LEU A 17 -38.80 21.91 -15.44
C LEU A 17 -37.33 21.88 -15.03
N ARG A 18 -36.70 23.03 -14.85
CA ARG A 18 -35.31 23.17 -14.38
C ARG A 18 -35.09 22.56 -12.99
N ARG A 19 -36.00 22.74 -12.04
CA ARG A 19 -35.91 22.14 -10.70
C ARG A 19 -36.12 20.62 -10.75
N THR A 20 -36.94 20.12 -11.67
CA THR A 20 -37.12 18.68 -11.84
C THR A 20 -35.85 18.05 -12.42
N VAL A 21 -35.24 18.69 -13.44
CA VAL A 21 -33.94 18.26 -14.00
C VAL A 21 -32.86 18.31 -12.95
N GLU A 22 -32.74 19.40 -12.15
CA GLU A 22 -31.79 19.52 -11.08
C GLU A 22 -31.91 18.39 -10.04
N ARG A 23 -33.13 18.10 -9.60
CA ARG A 23 -33.38 16.97 -8.67
C ARG A 23 -32.97 15.64 -9.28
N LEU A 24 -33.26 15.42 -10.55
CA LEU A 24 -32.92 14.20 -11.28
C LEU A 24 -31.40 14.04 -11.35
N VAL A 25 -30.66 15.11 -11.65
CA VAL A 25 -29.19 15.12 -11.67
C VAL A 25 -28.62 14.87 -10.28
N VAL A 26 -29.14 15.50 -9.23
CA VAL A 26 -28.72 15.25 -7.85
C VAL A 26 -28.97 13.81 -7.42
N VAL A 27 -30.12 13.23 -7.79
CA VAL A 27 -30.43 11.83 -7.50
C VAL A 27 -29.47 10.90 -8.26
N LEU A 28 -29.19 11.17 -9.54
CA LEU A 28 -28.24 10.40 -10.34
C LEU A 28 -26.84 10.40 -9.70
N PHE A 29 -26.34 11.57 -9.30
CA PHE A 29 -25.04 11.67 -8.64
C PHE A 29 -25.00 10.93 -7.29
N ARG A 30 -26.08 11.03 -6.50
CA ARG A 30 -26.20 10.25 -5.26
C ARG A 30 -26.18 8.74 -5.52
N LEU A 31 -26.95 8.29 -6.50
CA LEU A 31 -26.99 6.86 -6.87
C LEU A 31 -25.61 6.39 -7.36
N ALA A 32 -24.94 7.16 -8.21
CA ALA A 32 -23.58 6.84 -8.67
C ALA A 32 -22.60 6.76 -7.49
N THR A 33 -22.65 7.71 -6.56
CA THR A 33 -21.81 7.69 -5.35
C THR A 33 -22.09 6.46 -4.48
N TYR A 34 -23.37 6.16 -4.23
CA TYR A 34 -23.74 4.98 -3.43
C TYR A 34 -23.38 3.67 -4.12
N ALA A 35 -23.49 3.60 -5.45
CA ALA A 35 -23.09 2.42 -6.21
C ALA A 35 -21.57 2.15 -6.09
N VAL A 36 -20.74 3.19 -6.19
CA VAL A 36 -19.28 3.05 -6.02
C VAL A 36 -18.93 2.63 -4.58
N VAL A 37 -19.56 3.26 -3.59
CA VAL A 37 -19.34 2.91 -2.17
C VAL A 37 -19.80 1.48 -1.90
N ALA A 38 -20.97 1.08 -2.40
CA ALA A 38 -21.49 -0.27 -2.23
C ALA A 38 -20.59 -1.32 -2.89
N ALA A 39 -20.11 -1.07 -4.10
CA ALA A 39 -19.17 -1.95 -4.78
C ALA A 39 -17.89 -2.13 -3.97
N GLY A 40 -17.30 -1.04 -3.46
CA GLY A 40 -16.14 -1.11 -2.59
C GLY A 40 -16.39 -1.91 -1.31
N LEU A 41 -17.52 -1.69 -0.65
CA LEU A 41 -17.90 -2.43 0.55
C LEU A 41 -18.11 -3.93 0.28
N VAL A 42 -18.71 -4.29 -0.86
CA VAL A 42 -18.89 -5.69 -1.26
C VAL A 42 -17.55 -6.39 -1.44
N VAL A 43 -16.58 -5.74 -2.12
CA VAL A 43 -15.25 -6.30 -2.30
C VAL A 43 -14.53 -6.48 -0.96
N ILE A 44 -14.56 -5.46 -0.09
CA ILE A 44 -13.96 -5.55 1.25
C ILE A 44 -14.63 -6.65 2.09
N ALA A 45 -15.96 -6.73 2.07
CA ALA A 45 -16.70 -7.77 2.79
C ALA A 45 -16.37 -9.18 2.29
N GLN A 46 -16.25 -9.36 0.98
CA GLN A 46 -15.87 -10.62 0.37
C GLN A 46 -14.45 -11.05 0.78
N ILE A 47 -13.49 -10.12 0.75
CA ILE A 47 -12.12 -10.39 1.22
C ILE A 47 -12.13 -10.71 2.72
N ALA A 48 -12.90 -9.96 3.52
CA ALA A 48 -12.97 -10.19 4.96
C ALA A 48 -13.57 -11.57 5.30
N VAL A 49 -14.69 -11.93 4.68
CA VAL A 49 -15.36 -13.21 4.95
C VAL A 49 -14.50 -14.39 4.49
N LYS A 50 -14.05 -14.42 3.24
CA LYS A 50 -13.27 -15.54 2.71
C LYS A 50 -11.82 -15.57 3.27
N GLY A 51 -11.23 -14.41 3.56
CA GLY A 51 -9.87 -14.32 4.07
C GLY A 51 -9.77 -14.58 5.57
N ALA A 52 -10.80 -14.26 6.34
CA ALA A 52 -10.82 -14.51 7.78
C ALA A 52 -10.68 -16.00 8.10
N ASP A 53 -11.34 -16.88 7.33
CA ASP A 53 -11.26 -18.35 7.52
C ASP A 53 -9.84 -18.91 7.31
N THR A 54 -8.98 -18.20 6.60
CA THR A 54 -7.58 -18.59 6.41
C THR A 54 -6.71 -18.16 7.58
N VAL A 55 -7.01 -16.99 8.16
CA VAL A 55 -6.20 -16.37 9.22
C VAL A 55 -6.67 -16.79 10.61
N PHE A 56 -7.98 -16.97 10.81
CA PHE A 56 -8.56 -17.38 12.08
C PHE A 56 -8.95 -18.85 12.04
N GLN A 57 -8.68 -19.56 13.14
CA GLN A 57 -9.02 -20.98 13.31
C GLN A 57 -9.94 -21.17 14.52
N ALA A 58 -10.78 -22.19 14.47
CA ALA A 58 -11.68 -22.53 15.58
C ALA A 58 -10.95 -23.13 16.80
N SER A 59 -9.75 -23.69 16.60
CA SER A 59 -8.90 -24.28 17.65
C SER A 59 -7.83 -23.31 18.14
N PHE A 60 -7.38 -23.48 19.39
CA PHE A 60 -6.23 -22.75 19.92
C PHE A 60 -4.98 -23.01 19.04
N PRO A 61 -4.23 -21.98 18.64
CA PRO A 61 -4.19 -20.60 19.14
C PRO A 61 -5.17 -19.58 18.49
N PHE A 62 -6.25 -19.97 17.87
CA PHE A 62 -7.28 -19.16 17.19
C PHE A 62 -6.77 -18.35 15.98
N ILE A 63 -5.48 -18.30 15.76
CA ILE A 63 -4.82 -17.63 14.64
C ILE A 63 -3.94 -18.67 13.94
N ASN A 64 -3.99 -18.70 12.62
CA ASN A 64 -3.13 -19.53 11.80
C ASN A 64 -1.69 -18.98 11.82
N THR A 65 -0.91 -19.37 12.82
CA THR A 65 0.47 -18.93 12.99
C THR A 65 1.35 -19.37 11.83
N THR A 66 1.14 -20.57 11.29
CA THR A 66 1.86 -21.09 10.13
C THR A 66 1.72 -20.16 8.93
N PHE A 67 0.49 -19.73 8.62
CA PHE A 67 0.23 -18.81 7.52
C PHE A 67 0.91 -17.44 7.70
N LEU A 68 1.03 -16.95 8.94
CA LEU A 68 1.62 -15.64 9.22
C LEU A 68 3.14 -15.64 9.41
N THR A 69 3.76 -16.79 9.75
CA THR A 69 5.18 -16.86 10.16
C THR A 69 6.06 -17.68 9.24
N GLN A 70 5.48 -18.46 8.33
CA GLN A 70 6.25 -19.27 7.40
C GLN A 70 6.36 -18.63 6.01
N PRO A 71 7.35 -19.02 5.19
CA PRO A 71 7.40 -18.67 3.78
C PRO A 71 6.32 -19.40 2.98
N PRO A 72 5.98 -18.91 1.77
CA PRO A 72 5.10 -19.62 0.84
C PRO A 72 5.74 -20.91 0.36
N GLU A 73 4.96 -21.98 0.29
CA GLU A 73 5.37 -23.30 -0.18
C GLU A 73 4.39 -23.84 -1.22
N SER A 74 4.84 -24.83 -2.00
CA SER A 74 3.94 -25.63 -2.84
C SER A 74 3.23 -26.68 -1.99
N LEU A 75 1.95 -26.91 -2.26
CA LEU A 75 1.17 -27.99 -1.66
C LEU A 75 1.27 -29.21 -2.55
N PHE A 76 1.63 -30.35 -1.97
CA PHE A 76 1.60 -31.64 -2.62
C PHE A 76 0.41 -32.43 -2.12
N VAL A 77 -0.43 -32.85 -3.06
CA VAL A 77 -1.60 -33.69 -2.78
C VAL A 77 -1.36 -35.05 -3.45
N PHE A 78 -1.35 -36.13 -2.68
CA PHE A 78 -1.10 -37.45 -3.17
C PHE A 78 -1.88 -38.49 -2.36
N GLU A 79 -2.05 -39.67 -2.94
CA GLU A 79 -2.67 -40.80 -2.27
C GLU A 79 -1.61 -41.84 -1.96
N TYR A 80 -1.53 -42.28 -0.69
CA TYR A 80 -0.63 -43.32 -0.26
C TYR A 80 -1.38 -44.32 0.65
N GLN A 81 -1.34 -45.59 0.31
CA GLN A 81 -2.04 -46.68 1.02
C GLN A 81 -3.56 -46.41 1.20
N GLY A 82 -4.21 -45.83 0.18
CA GLY A 82 -5.65 -45.50 0.23
C GLY A 82 -6.02 -44.29 1.09
N THR A 83 -5.02 -43.57 1.60
CA THR A 83 -5.23 -42.32 2.35
C THR A 83 -4.71 -41.16 1.56
N ARG A 84 -5.52 -40.09 1.47
CA ARG A 84 -5.13 -38.83 0.83
C ARG A 84 -4.35 -37.97 1.80
N PHE A 85 -3.18 -37.53 1.37
CA PHE A 85 -2.28 -36.66 2.10
C PHE A 85 -2.19 -35.28 1.41
N GLU A 86 -2.14 -34.24 2.22
CA GLU A 86 -1.94 -32.85 1.81
C GLU A 86 -0.78 -32.29 2.63
N MET A 87 0.39 -32.08 2.01
CA MET A 87 1.61 -31.69 2.70
C MET A 87 2.29 -30.52 1.99
N GLY A 88 2.91 -29.61 2.75
CA GLY A 88 3.82 -28.60 2.22
C GLY A 88 5.09 -29.21 1.66
N ASP A 89 5.86 -28.44 0.87
CA ASP A 89 7.06 -28.94 0.18
C ASP A 89 8.11 -29.52 1.16
N ARG A 90 8.28 -28.95 2.35
CA ARG A 90 9.21 -29.46 3.37
C ARG A 90 8.73 -30.81 3.93
N GLU A 91 7.48 -30.85 4.35
CA GLU A 91 6.89 -32.08 4.90
C GLU A 91 6.87 -33.22 3.88
N PHE A 92 6.57 -32.88 2.61
CA PHE A 92 6.56 -33.85 1.52
C PHE A 92 7.96 -34.41 1.25
N ARG A 93 9.00 -33.57 1.23
CA ARG A 93 10.39 -34.02 1.07
C ARG A 93 10.84 -34.94 2.22
N ASP A 94 10.50 -34.57 3.45
CA ASP A 94 10.82 -35.37 4.64
C ASP A 94 10.07 -36.72 4.64
N PHE A 95 8.80 -36.71 4.22
CA PHE A 95 8.00 -37.91 4.08
C PHE A 95 8.57 -38.83 3.00
N ARG A 96 8.86 -38.28 1.83
CA ARG A 96 9.47 -39.02 0.72
C ARG A 96 10.83 -39.58 1.10
N GLY A 97 11.68 -38.77 1.75
CA GLY A 97 13.00 -39.22 2.22
C GLY A 97 12.93 -40.40 3.23
N ARG A 98 11.93 -40.38 4.11
CA ARG A 98 11.68 -41.53 5.04
C ARG A 98 11.27 -42.80 4.28
N LEU A 99 10.34 -42.67 3.34
CA LEU A 99 9.90 -43.82 2.53
C LEU A 99 11.03 -44.40 1.66
N GLU A 100 11.86 -43.54 1.08
CA GLU A 100 13.04 -43.96 0.31
C GLU A 100 14.06 -44.68 1.20
N ALA A 101 14.28 -44.19 2.42
CA ALA A 101 15.18 -44.86 3.39
C ALA A 101 14.64 -46.22 3.86
N GLU A 102 13.34 -46.32 4.13
CA GLU A 102 12.67 -47.57 4.51
C GLU A 102 12.73 -48.61 3.36
N ALA A 103 12.44 -48.21 2.12
CA ALA A 103 12.53 -49.06 0.95
C ALA A 103 13.96 -49.57 0.73
N HIS A 104 14.95 -48.70 0.86
CA HIS A 104 16.36 -49.07 0.73
C HIS A 104 16.80 -50.03 1.81
N ALA A 105 16.31 -49.88 3.06
CA ALA A 105 16.60 -50.83 4.15
C ALA A 105 15.94 -52.19 3.94
N ALA A 106 14.78 -52.25 3.27
CA ALA A 106 14.06 -53.48 2.92
C ALA A 106 14.60 -54.15 1.64
N GLY A 107 15.45 -53.45 0.85
CA GLY A 107 15.92 -53.92 -0.45
C GLY A 107 14.90 -53.78 -1.58
N ASP A 108 13.85 -53.02 -1.36
CA ASP A 108 12.78 -52.77 -2.30
C ASP A 108 13.03 -51.47 -3.11
N PRO A 109 12.47 -51.36 -4.33
CA PRO A 109 12.54 -50.12 -5.08
C PRO A 109 11.72 -49.02 -4.37
N PRO A 110 12.18 -47.75 -4.39
CA PRO A 110 11.46 -46.64 -3.76
C PRO A 110 10.05 -46.50 -4.36
N PRO A 111 9.03 -46.29 -3.50
CA PRO A 111 7.66 -46.13 -3.99
C PRO A 111 7.52 -44.92 -4.89
N GLN A 112 6.90 -45.07 -6.06
CA GLN A 112 6.56 -43.94 -6.94
C GLN A 112 5.31 -43.28 -6.39
N LEU A 113 5.47 -42.05 -5.88
CA LEU A 113 4.37 -41.22 -5.42
C LEU A 113 3.92 -40.32 -6.56
N GLU A 114 2.74 -40.57 -7.11
CA GLU A 114 2.08 -39.62 -8.02
C GLU A 114 1.48 -38.48 -7.19
N ALA A 115 2.17 -37.36 -7.16
CA ALA A 115 1.74 -36.17 -6.41
C ALA A 115 1.36 -35.03 -7.34
N GLU A 116 0.16 -34.50 -7.16
CA GLU A 116 -0.24 -33.23 -7.77
C GLU A 116 0.36 -32.09 -6.96
N SER A 117 1.07 -31.16 -7.64
CA SER A 117 1.67 -29.99 -6.99
C SER A 117 0.87 -28.72 -7.28
N TYR A 118 0.49 -28.01 -6.22
CA TYR A 118 -0.20 -26.75 -6.28
C TYR A 118 0.75 -25.65 -5.75
N VAL A 119 1.25 -24.83 -6.67
CA VAL A 119 2.22 -23.77 -6.36
C VAL A 119 1.59 -22.72 -5.46
N TYR A 120 2.28 -22.28 -4.40
CA TYR A 120 1.81 -21.30 -3.41
C TYR A 120 0.53 -21.67 -2.67
N ALA A 121 0.18 -22.93 -2.57
CA ALA A 121 -1.04 -23.37 -1.91
C ALA A 121 -0.82 -23.83 -0.45
N ALA A 122 0.44 -23.85 0.01
CA ALA A 122 0.85 -24.18 1.37
C ALA A 122 1.82 -23.15 1.97
N GLY A 123 2.23 -23.36 3.22
CA GLY A 123 3.12 -22.46 3.95
C GLY A 123 2.42 -21.17 4.39
N GLY A 124 3.12 -20.05 4.27
CA GLY A 124 2.63 -18.77 4.76
C GLY A 124 3.05 -17.59 3.88
N ILE A 125 2.95 -16.39 4.46
CA ILE A 125 3.19 -15.13 3.76
C ILE A 125 4.16 -14.20 4.50
N PHE A 126 4.93 -14.71 5.46
CA PHE A 126 5.80 -13.89 6.30
C PHE A 126 6.80 -13.04 5.52
N PRO A 127 7.56 -13.56 4.54
CA PRO A 127 8.49 -12.74 3.75
C PRO A 127 7.79 -11.64 2.98
N ASN A 128 6.55 -11.87 2.53
CA ASN A 128 5.73 -10.88 1.82
C ASN A 128 5.29 -9.73 2.75
N ILE A 129 4.94 -10.05 4.02
CA ILE A 129 4.61 -9.05 5.04
C ILE A 129 5.81 -8.16 5.30
N VAL A 130 6.95 -8.78 5.58
CA VAL A 130 8.21 -8.07 5.87
C VAL A 130 8.62 -7.18 4.70
N GLY A 131 8.64 -7.72 3.48
CA GLY A 131 9.04 -6.95 2.32
C GLY A 131 8.10 -5.77 2.02
N THR A 132 6.79 -5.94 2.21
CA THR A 132 5.83 -4.83 2.07
C THR A 132 6.11 -3.71 3.09
N ILE A 133 6.34 -4.07 4.36
CA ILE A 133 6.65 -3.09 5.41
C ILE A 133 7.96 -2.35 5.10
N LEU A 134 9.00 -3.07 4.70
CA LEU A 134 10.29 -2.48 4.34
C LEU A 134 10.17 -1.54 3.14
N LEU A 135 9.42 -1.94 2.08
CA LEU A 135 9.18 -1.10 0.91
C LEU A 135 8.45 0.20 1.30
N VAL A 136 7.42 0.12 2.13
CA VAL A 136 6.66 1.30 2.59
C VAL A 136 7.54 2.22 3.43
N ILE A 137 8.24 1.70 4.42
CA ILE A 137 9.07 2.52 5.33
C ILE A 137 10.17 3.25 4.55
N GLY A 138 10.92 2.54 3.72
CA GLY A 138 12.05 3.14 3.01
C GLY A 138 11.61 4.14 1.94
N SER A 139 10.62 3.80 1.13
CA SER A 139 10.12 4.71 0.10
C SER A 139 9.48 5.96 0.69
N MET A 140 8.66 5.82 1.75
CA MET A 140 8.07 6.97 2.42
C MET A 140 9.10 7.80 3.17
N GLY A 141 10.13 7.18 3.76
CA GLY A 141 11.26 7.89 4.35
C GLY A 141 11.95 8.82 3.36
N ILE A 142 12.29 8.31 2.18
CA ILE A 142 12.89 9.10 1.08
C ILE A 142 11.91 10.18 0.59
N ALA A 143 10.66 9.80 0.32
CA ALA A 143 9.64 10.71 -0.21
C ALA A 143 9.31 11.86 0.74
N LEU A 144 9.22 11.58 2.04
CA LEU A 144 8.97 12.62 3.05
C LEU A 144 10.15 13.56 3.21
N LEU A 145 11.37 13.01 3.28
CA LEU A 145 12.56 13.83 3.41
C LEU A 145 12.70 14.81 2.23
N LEU A 146 12.66 14.29 1.00
CA LEU A 146 12.81 15.09 -0.21
C LEU A 146 11.57 15.96 -0.48
N GLY A 147 10.38 15.41 -0.28
CA GLY A 147 9.11 16.10 -0.56
C GLY A 147 8.87 17.27 0.38
N VAL A 148 9.08 17.09 1.69
CA VAL A 148 8.92 18.19 2.66
C VAL A 148 9.99 19.26 2.46
N ALA A 149 11.25 18.88 2.20
CA ALA A 149 12.31 19.84 1.88
C ALA A 149 11.97 20.67 0.62
N SER A 150 11.48 20.01 -0.43
CA SER A 150 11.03 20.66 -1.66
C SER A 150 9.83 21.58 -1.41
N ALA A 151 8.85 21.15 -0.63
CA ALA A 151 7.69 21.95 -0.26
C ALA A 151 8.07 23.21 0.54
N VAL A 152 8.99 23.08 1.50
CA VAL A 152 9.53 24.21 2.26
C VAL A 152 10.23 25.18 1.32
N TYR A 153 11.05 24.71 0.39
CA TYR A 153 11.69 25.57 -0.58
C TYR A 153 10.67 26.30 -1.45
N LEU A 154 9.70 25.59 -2.03
CA LEU A 154 8.68 26.16 -2.92
C LEU A 154 7.71 27.11 -2.21
N SER A 155 7.40 26.86 -0.93
CA SER A 155 6.48 27.69 -0.14
C SER A 155 7.17 28.92 0.43
N GLU A 156 8.38 28.77 0.98
CA GLU A 156 8.98 29.80 1.82
C GLU A 156 10.15 30.55 1.13
N TYR A 157 10.88 29.91 0.23
CA TYR A 157 12.06 30.50 -0.41
C TYR A 157 11.84 30.90 -1.86
N ALA A 158 11.08 30.09 -2.60
CA ALA A 158 10.90 30.32 -4.04
C ALA A 158 10.05 31.56 -4.31
N GLY A 159 10.50 32.42 -5.22
CA GLY A 159 9.73 33.55 -5.71
C GLY A 159 8.60 33.14 -6.67
N GLN A 160 7.91 34.12 -7.24
CA GLN A 160 6.83 33.90 -8.22
C GLN A 160 7.30 33.94 -9.68
N GLY A 161 8.52 33.43 -9.95
CA GLY A 161 9.11 33.46 -11.29
C GLY A 161 8.58 32.38 -12.24
N ALA A 162 8.87 32.53 -13.54
CA ALA A 162 8.47 31.57 -14.58
C ALA A 162 9.03 30.15 -14.32
N LEU A 163 10.29 30.06 -13.84
CA LEU A 163 10.92 28.80 -13.50
C LEU A 163 10.18 28.05 -12.40
N VAL A 164 9.78 28.75 -11.32
CA VAL A 164 9.03 28.11 -10.20
C VAL A 164 7.66 27.65 -10.67
N ARG A 165 7.02 28.43 -11.54
CA ARG A 165 5.74 28.03 -12.16
C ARG A 165 5.92 26.77 -13.02
N PHE A 166 6.98 26.70 -13.80
CA PHE A 166 7.31 25.51 -14.59
C PHE A 166 7.56 24.29 -13.71
N ILE A 167 8.33 24.43 -12.63
CA ILE A 167 8.59 23.33 -11.66
C ILE A 167 7.28 22.80 -11.06
N ARG A 168 6.38 23.71 -10.62
CA ARG A 168 5.08 23.29 -10.10
C ARG A 168 4.22 22.56 -11.13
N LEU A 169 4.21 23.03 -12.37
CA LEU A 169 3.51 22.34 -13.46
C LEU A 169 4.13 20.96 -13.75
N ALA A 170 5.45 20.84 -13.71
CA ALA A 170 6.12 19.56 -13.87
C ALA A 170 5.76 18.58 -12.75
N ILE A 171 5.73 19.03 -11.49
CA ILE A 171 5.30 18.22 -10.34
C ILE A 171 3.85 17.75 -10.51
N LEU A 172 2.94 18.63 -10.92
CA LEU A 172 1.53 18.29 -11.15
C LEU A 172 1.36 17.30 -12.31
N ASN A 173 2.10 17.48 -13.40
CA ASN A 173 2.08 16.55 -14.53
C ASN A 173 2.60 15.16 -14.15
N LEU A 174 3.66 15.12 -13.32
CA LEU A 174 4.24 13.87 -12.83
C LEU A 174 3.22 13.07 -11.98
N ALA A 175 2.35 13.74 -11.23
CA ALA A 175 1.29 13.08 -10.47
C ALA A 175 0.26 12.35 -11.37
N GLY A 176 0.12 12.74 -12.63
CA GLY A 176 -0.78 12.12 -13.62
C GLY A 176 -0.15 10.94 -14.38
N VAL A 177 1.12 10.64 -14.20
CA VAL A 177 1.81 9.54 -14.90
C VAL A 177 1.33 8.18 -14.34
N PRO A 178 0.99 7.19 -15.22
CA PRO A 178 0.63 5.85 -14.78
C PRO A 178 1.76 5.18 -13.97
N SER A 179 1.41 4.44 -12.93
CA SER A 179 2.41 3.82 -12.02
C SER A 179 3.34 2.83 -12.72
N ILE A 180 2.87 2.14 -13.75
CA ILE A 180 3.70 1.23 -14.55
C ILE A 180 4.85 1.95 -15.26
N VAL A 181 4.65 3.20 -15.67
CA VAL A 181 5.70 4.01 -16.31
C VAL A 181 6.82 4.32 -15.31
N PHE A 182 6.48 4.60 -14.04
CA PHE A 182 7.48 4.72 -12.98
C PHE A 182 8.25 3.42 -12.76
N GLY A 183 7.57 2.28 -12.87
CA GLY A 183 8.23 0.97 -12.80
C GLY A 183 9.25 0.75 -13.91
N LEU A 184 8.88 1.05 -15.14
CA LEU A 184 9.77 0.93 -16.30
C LEU A 184 10.93 1.95 -16.25
N PHE A 185 10.63 3.18 -15.83
CA PHE A 185 11.67 4.19 -15.61
C PHE A 185 12.63 3.77 -14.50
N GLY A 186 12.11 3.32 -13.37
CA GLY A 186 12.91 2.83 -12.24
C GLY A 186 13.75 1.61 -12.61
N PHE A 187 13.21 0.70 -13.40
CA PHE A 187 13.95 -0.42 -13.96
C PHE A 187 15.11 0.05 -14.84
N GLY A 188 14.82 0.91 -15.82
CA GLY A 188 15.86 1.44 -16.70
C GLY A 188 16.95 2.21 -15.96
N LEU A 189 16.57 3.08 -15.02
CA LEU A 189 17.51 3.93 -14.30
C LEU A 189 18.25 3.18 -13.18
N PHE A 190 17.51 2.58 -12.22
CA PHE A 190 18.14 2.03 -11.02
C PHE A 190 18.67 0.61 -11.23
N VAL A 191 17.90 -0.24 -11.92
CA VAL A 191 18.28 -1.65 -12.08
C VAL A 191 19.33 -1.80 -13.17
N VAL A 192 19.10 -1.20 -14.36
CA VAL A 192 19.97 -1.39 -15.52
C VAL A 192 21.14 -0.38 -15.53
N PHE A 193 20.83 0.93 -15.52
CA PHE A 193 21.85 1.95 -15.70
C PHE A 193 22.79 2.09 -14.48
N LEU A 194 22.23 2.11 -13.25
CA LEU A 194 23.02 2.17 -12.02
C LEU A 194 23.52 0.79 -11.55
N GLY A 195 23.05 -0.30 -12.16
CA GLY A 195 23.49 -1.66 -11.83
C GLY A 195 23.06 -2.14 -10.43
N TRP A 196 22.02 -1.56 -9.84
CA TRP A 196 21.55 -1.94 -8.49
C TRP A 196 20.81 -3.26 -8.44
N ASN A 197 20.58 -3.90 -9.60
CA ASN A 197 19.73 -5.07 -9.77
C ASN A 197 18.31 -4.85 -9.23
N VAL A 198 17.48 -5.88 -9.28
CA VAL A 198 16.17 -5.88 -8.61
C VAL A 198 16.43 -5.90 -7.12
N SER A 199 16.14 -4.78 -6.44
CA SER A 199 16.59 -4.55 -5.07
C SER A 199 15.65 -3.66 -4.27
N LEU A 200 15.76 -3.75 -2.95
CA LEU A 200 15.00 -2.93 -2.02
C LEU A 200 15.24 -1.43 -2.26
N LEU A 201 16.49 -1.03 -2.50
CA LEU A 201 16.86 0.36 -2.76
C LEU A 201 16.28 0.87 -4.08
N ALA A 202 16.33 0.07 -5.16
CA ALA A 202 15.72 0.42 -6.43
C ALA A 202 14.19 0.58 -6.30
N GLY A 203 13.54 -0.30 -5.53
CA GLY A 203 12.13 -0.18 -5.18
C GLY A 203 11.81 1.05 -4.36
N TRP A 204 12.60 1.35 -3.33
CA TRP A 204 12.44 2.55 -2.51
C TRP A 204 12.50 3.83 -3.34
N CYS A 205 13.51 3.96 -4.17
CA CYS A 205 13.66 5.12 -5.04
C CYS A 205 12.50 5.23 -6.04
N THR A 206 12.13 4.14 -6.70
CA THR A 206 11.05 4.14 -7.68
C THR A 206 9.70 4.54 -7.05
N LEU A 207 9.34 3.94 -5.92
CA LEU A 207 8.12 4.26 -5.20
C LEU A 207 8.15 5.67 -4.61
N ALA A 208 9.31 6.12 -4.11
CA ALA A 208 9.49 7.47 -3.62
C ALA A 208 9.25 8.49 -4.73
N PHE A 209 9.86 8.32 -5.92
CA PHE A 209 9.63 9.21 -7.07
C PHE A 209 8.16 9.27 -7.48
N MET A 210 7.46 8.13 -7.44
CA MET A 210 6.05 8.06 -7.80
C MET A 210 5.16 8.84 -6.81
N VAL A 211 5.44 8.78 -5.51
CA VAL A 211 4.63 9.43 -4.47
C VAL A 211 5.07 10.87 -4.18
N LEU A 212 6.28 11.24 -4.58
CA LEU A 212 6.90 12.56 -4.33
C LEU A 212 6.00 13.75 -4.71
N PRO A 213 5.36 13.79 -5.89
CA PRO A 213 4.47 14.89 -6.27
C PRO A 213 3.32 15.10 -5.26
N VAL A 214 2.73 14.03 -4.77
CA VAL A 214 1.64 14.08 -3.79
C VAL A 214 2.15 14.65 -2.46
N VAL A 215 3.32 14.17 -2.00
CA VAL A 215 3.93 14.67 -0.75
C VAL A 215 4.32 16.13 -0.86
N ILE A 216 4.92 16.55 -1.99
CA ILE A 216 5.30 17.96 -2.21
C ILE A 216 4.07 18.87 -2.18
N THR A 217 3.06 18.55 -2.99
CA THR A 217 1.87 19.39 -3.16
C THR A 217 1.12 19.55 -1.85
N ALA A 218 0.82 18.45 -1.17
CA ALA A 218 0.08 18.48 0.08
C ALA A 218 0.88 19.10 1.24
N SER A 219 2.21 18.93 1.26
CA SER A 219 3.08 19.61 2.23
C SER A 219 3.17 21.13 1.96
N GLU A 220 3.23 21.53 0.68
CA GLU A 220 3.19 22.95 0.31
C GLU A 220 1.86 23.61 0.73
N GLU A 221 0.73 22.93 0.51
CA GLU A 221 -0.58 23.38 0.97
C GLU A 221 -0.66 23.51 2.50
N ALA A 222 -0.13 22.54 3.22
CA ALA A 222 -0.07 22.55 4.69
C ALA A 222 0.78 23.71 5.21
N LEU A 223 1.91 24.00 4.58
CA LEU A 223 2.77 25.14 4.94
C LEU A 223 2.06 26.47 4.65
N ARG A 224 1.38 26.60 3.51
CA ARG A 224 0.63 27.81 3.13
C ARG A 224 -0.59 28.06 4.03
N ALA A 225 -1.18 27.01 4.59
CA ALA A 225 -2.32 27.12 5.51
C ALA A 225 -1.96 27.81 6.85
N VAL A 226 -0.69 27.81 7.24
CA VAL A 226 -0.24 28.52 8.46
C VAL A 226 -0.42 30.03 8.31
N PRO A 227 -1.12 30.74 9.24
CA PRO A 227 -1.36 32.16 9.14
C PRO A 227 -0.08 32.99 9.02
N ARG A 228 -0.13 34.06 8.21
CA ARG A 228 1.02 34.95 7.97
C ARG A 228 1.56 35.59 9.24
N GLY A 229 0.70 35.90 10.21
CA GLY A 229 1.10 36.49 11.49
C GLY A 229 2.15 35.69 12.26
N PHE A 230 2.21 34.37 12.12
CA PHE A 230 3.28 33.56 12.72
C PHE A 230 4.64 33.88 12.10
N ARG A 231 4.68 34.14 10.80
CA ARG A 231 5.93 34.50 10.10
C ARG A 231 6.35 35.91 10.44
N GLU A 232 5.43 36.85 10.33
CA GLU A 232 5.67 38.28 10.61
C GLU A 232 6.07 38.52 12.04
N GLY A 233 5.36 37.92 13.02
CA GLY A 233 5.69 38.04 14.44
C GLY A 233 7.07 37.47 14.79
N SER A 234 7.44 36.30 14.22
CA SER A 234 8.74 35.70 14.42
C SER A 234 9.88 36.56 13.85
N LEU A 235 9.69 37.11 12.65
CA LEU A 235 10.67 37.99 12.01
C LEU A 235 10.80 39.34 12.76
N ALA A 236 9.70 39.88 13.26
CA ALA A 236 9.69 41.11 14.06
C ALA A 236 10.48 40.97 15.38
N LEU A 237 10.54 39.77 15.93
CA LEU A 237 11.39 39.46 17.08
C LEU A 237 12.86 39.19 16.74
N GLY A 238 13.28 39.44 15.49
CA GLY A 238 14.67 39.29 15.04
C GLY A 238 15.07 37.87 14.67
N ALA A 239 14.15 36.93 14.55
CA ALA A 239 14.45 35.57 14.09
C ALA A 239 14.86 35.56 12.61
N THR A 240 15.83 34.70 12.26
CA THR A 240 16.15 34.46 10.85
C THR A 240 15.03 33.70 10.13
N LYS A 241 15.00 33.74 8.80
CA LYS A 241 13.99 33.05 8.00
C LYS A 241 13.96 31.55 8.31
N TRP A 242 15.11 30.90 8.45
CA TRP A 242 15.22 29.51 8.82
C TRP A 242 14.69 29.22 10.24
N GLN A 243 15.00 30.09 11.18
CA GLN A 243 14.48 29.97 12.55
C GLN A 243 12.95 30.10 12.59
N THR A 244 12.40 31.04 11.82
CA THR A 244 10.94 31.22 11.65
C THR A 244 10.30 29.96 11.08
N ILE A 245 10.86 29.41 9.99
CA ILE A 245 10.33 28.18 9.37
C ILE A 245 10.38 27.02 10.36
N ARG A 246 11.52 26.79 10.98
CA ARG A 246 11.73 25.62 11.85
C ARG A 246 10.91 25.69 13.15
N LYS A 247 10.76 26.89 13.76
CA LYS A 247 10.16 27.05 15.08
C LYS A 247 8.72 27.56 15.06
N ALA A 248 8.34 28.36 14.04
CA ALA A 248 7.04 29.01 13.98
C ALA A 248 6.14 28.54 12.84
N VAL A 249 6.65 27.92 11.74
CA VAL A 249 5.82 27.48 10.62
C VAL A 249 5.70 25.97 10.57
N LEU A 250 6.83 25.27 10.52
CA LEU A 250 6.86 23.82 10.32
C LEU A 250 6.10 23.03 11.42
N PRO A 251 6.21 23.35 12.72
CA PRO A 251 5.45 22.64 13.75
C PRO A 251 3.93 22.74 13.57
N TYR A 252 3.42 23.87 13.11
CA TYR A 252 1.99 24.08 12.85
C TYR A 252 1.53 23.47 11.51
N ALA A 253 2.44 23.30 10.55
CA ALA A 253 2.16 22.60 9.30
C ALA A 253 2.23 21.06 9.44
N LEU A 254 2.93 20.52 10.46
CA LEU A 254 3.12 19.09 10.66
C LEU A 254 1.83 18.24 10.60
N PRO A 255 0.69 18.63 11.22
CA PRO A 255 -0.53 17.85 11.12
C PRO A 255 -1.05 17.70 9.68
N GLY A 256 -0.87 18.74 8.84
CA GLY A 256 -1.20 18.70 7.43
C GLY A 256 -0.23 17.82 6.63
N ILE A 257 1.07 17.95 6.88
CA ILE A 257 2.11 17.11 6.27
C ILE A 257 1.89 15.63 6.62
N LEU A 258 1.52 15.30 7.84
CA LEU A 258 1.19 13.92 8.22
C LEU A 258 -0.06 13.39 7.52
N THR A 259 -1.01 14.25 7.19
CA THR A 259 -2.18 13.84 6.38
C THR A 259 -1.75 13.40 4.98
N SER A 260 -0.83 14.13 4.33
CA SER A 260 -0.27 13.71 3.04
C SER A 260 0.53 12.41 3.14
N SER A 261 1.23 12.22 4.25
CA SER A 261 1.98 10.98 4.52
C SER A 261 1.06 9.76 4.57
N ILE A 262 -0.11 9.87 5.21
CA ILE A 262 -1.10 8.78 5.27
C ILE A 262 -1.57 8.38 3.87
N LEU A 263 -1.89 9.36 3.03
CA LEU A 263 -2.29 9.12 1.64
C LEU A 263 -1.16 8.49 0.84
N GLY A 264 0.07 8.97 1.02
CA GLY A 264 1.27 8.40 0.40
C GLY A 264 1.52 6.95 0.80
N ILE A 265 1.42 6.63 2.10
CA ILE A 265 1.58 5.28 2.63
C ILE A 265 0.54 4.33 2.03
N ALA A 266 -0.73 4.71 2.02
CA ALA A 266 -1.80 3.89 1.46
C ALA A 266 -1.58 3.61 -0.03
N ARG A 267 -1.12 4.61 -0.79
CA ARG A 267 -0.78 4.47 -2.20
C ARG A 267 0.40 3.53 -2.40
N VAL A 268 1.53 3.80 -1.74
CA VAL A 268 2.76 3.00 -1.87
C VAL A 268 2.54 1.54 -1.47
N ALA A 269 1.80 1.29 -0.38
CA ALA A 269 1.53 -0.05 0.09
C ALA A 269 0.77 -0.91 -0.94
N GLY A 270 -0.12 -0.30 -1.74
CA GLY A 270 -0.93 -1.00 -2.75
C GLY A 270 -0.29 -1.13 -4.12
N GLU A 271 0.88 -0.54 -4.36
CA GLU A 271 1.48 -0.53 -5.70
C GLU A 271 2.13 -1.88 -6.05
N THR A 272 1.70 -2.43 -7.17
CA THR A 272 2.22 -3.70 -7.70
C THR A 272 3.12 -3.48 -8.91
N ALA A 273 2.69 -2.67 -9.89
CA ALA A 273 3.38 -2.51 -11.15
C ALA A 273 4.81 -1.96 -11.03
N PRO A 274 5.10 -0.92 -10.23
CA PRO A 274 6.47 -0.44 -10.06
C PRO A 274 7.38 -1.47 -9.42
N ILE A 275 6.92 -2.16 -8.37
CA ILE A 275 7.78 -3.07 -7.61
C ILE A 275 8.11 -4.36 -8.36
N MET A 276 7.24 -4.83 -9.24
CA MET A 276 7.51 -6.05 -10.01
C MET A 276 8.69 -5.93 -10.97
N PHE A 277 9.07 -4.71 -11.34
CA PHE A 277 10.25 -4.44 -12.17
C PHE A 277 11.49 -4.09 -11.36
N THR A 278 11.34 -3.55 -10.14
CA THR A 278 12.45 -2.90 -9.44
C THR A 278 12.83 -3.54 -8.11
N ALA A 279 11.92 -4.27 -7.46
CA ALA A 279 12.15 -4.74 -6.10
C ALA A 279 11.64 -6.15 -5.81
N ALA A 280 10.56 -6.60 -6.47
CA ALA A 280 9.84 -7.78 -6.04
C ALA A 280 10.31 -9.06 -6.73
N TYR A 281 10.50 -10.10 -5.93
CA TYR A 281 10.67 -11.47 -6.38
C TYR A 281 9.40 -12.28 -6.11
N VAL A 282 9.16 -13.28 -6.94
CA VAL A 282 8.03 -14.21 -6.78
C VAL A 282 8.28 -15.11 -5.57
N VAL A 283 9.44 -15.77 -5.53
CA VAL A 283 9.91 -16.59 -4.42
C VAL A 283 11.32 -16.18 -4.05
N ARG A 284 11.61 -16.18 -2.76
CA ARG A 284 12.94 -16.04 -2.23
C ARG A 284 13.04 -16.85 -0.93
N ASP A 285 14.07 -17.65 -0.83
CA ASP A 285 14.29 -18.52 0.34
C ASP A 285 14.84 -17.75 1.54
N GLU A 286 15.54 -16.62 1.30
CA GLU A 286 16.19 -15.82 2.32
C GLU A 286 15.43 -14.54 2.64
N LEU A 287 15.41 -14.18 3.91
CA LEU A 287 14.87 -12.88 4.36
C LEU A 287 15.88 -11.77 4.09
N PRO A 288 15.45 -10.52 3.87
CA PRO A 288 16.33 -9.41 3.48
C PRO A 288 17.49 -9.12 4.43
N TRP A 289 17.38 -9.53 5.69
CA TRP A 289 18.45 -9.35 6.70
C TRP A 289 19.40 -10.55 6.82
N GLN A 290 19.14 -11.64 6.12
CA GLN A 290 20.03 -12.79 6.04
C GLN A 290 21.13 -12.52 5.01
N VAL A 291 22.01 -11.59 5.34
CA VAL A 291 23.07 -11.08 4.46
C VAL A 291 24.42 -11.13 5.17
N GLU A 292 25.49 -11.34 4.41
CA GLU A 292 26.84 -11.35 4.98
C GLU A 292 27.31 -9.94 5.34
N ARG A 293 26.94 -8.93 4.52
CA ARG A 293 27.31 -7.53 4.72
C ARG A 293 26.07 -6.66 4.84
N PHE A 294 26.10 -5.69 5.75
CA PHE A 294 25.01 -4.74 5.93
C PHE A 294 24.62 -3.98 4.64
N THR A 295 25.59 -3.71 3.76
CA THR A 295 25.33 -3.07 2.47
C THR A 295 24.43 -3.91 1.58
N ASP A 296 24.58 -5.24 1.63
CA ASP A 296 23.85 -6.17 0.76
C ASP A 296 22.34 -6.18 1.06
N PHE A 297 21.97 -5.79 2.27
CA PHE A 297 20.56 -5.58 2.64
C PHE A 297 19.82 -4.64 1.66
N PHE A 298 20.47 -3.57 1.23
CA PHE A 298 19.87 -2.58 0.32
C PHE A 298 19.75 -3.08 -1.11
N PHE A 299 20.66 -3.98 -1.52
CA PHE A 299 20.75 -4.49 -2.89
C PHE A 299 20.11 -5.87 -3.06
N GLN A 300 19.36 -6.32 -2.07
CA GLN A 300 18.55 -7.52 -2.17
C GLN A 300 17.10 -7.20 -2.51
N GLY A 301 16.50 -8.04 -3.38
CA GLY A 301 15.08 -7.94 -3.66
C GLY A 301 14.24 -8.57 -2.54
N VAL A 302 12.96 -8.27 -2.53
CA VAL A 302 12.02 -8.70 -1.48
C VAL A 302 10.78 -9.34 -2.08
N MET A 303 10.09 -10.14 -1.30
CA MET A 303 8.72 -10.54 -1.60
C MET A 303 7.76 -9.47 -1.07
N ALA A 304 6.65 -9.22 -1.76
CA ALA A 304 5.68 -8.20 -1.35
C ALA A 304 4.25 -8.69 -1.50
N LEU A 305 3.38 -8.35 -0.54
CA LEU A 305 1.97 -8.77 -0.52
C LEU A 305 1.20 -8.41 -1.80
N PRO A 306 1.25 -7.17 -2.33
CA PRO A 306 0.53 -6.83 -3.55
C PRO A 306 1.00 -7.65 -4.76
N TYR A 307 2.30 -7.90 -4.85
CA TYR A 307 2.85 -8.72 -5.93
C TYR A 307 2.50 -10.20 -5.77
N HIS A 308 2.50 -10.73 -4.55
CA HIS A 308 2.06 -12.09 -4.26
C HIS A 308 0.57 -12.29 -4.61
N ILE A 309 -0.31 -11.37 -4.21
CA ILE A 309 -1.72 -11.40 -4.59
C ILE A 309 -1.87 -11.43 -6.12
N TYR A 310 -1.12 -10.58 -6.84
CA TYR A 310 -1.13 -10.53 -8.29
C TYR A 310 -0.69 -11.87 -8.91
N VAL A 311 0.39 -12.46 -8.41
CA VAL A 311 0.90 -13.76 -8.92
C VAL A 311 -0.12 -14.87 -8.68
N VAL A 312 -0.62 -15.01 -7.45
CA VAL A 312 -1.58 -16.07 -7.09
C VAL A 312 -2.90 -15.90 -7.84
N SER A 313 -3.39 -14.66 -8.06
CA SER A 313 -4.66 -14.41 -8.74
C SER A 313 -4.61 -14.49 -10.26
N SER A 314 -3.44 -14.23 -10.87
CA SER A 314 -3.37 -13.98 -12.33
C SER A 314 -2.36 -14.85 -13.08
N LYS A 315 -1.42 -15.49 -12.38
CA LYS A 315 -0.33 -16.28 -12.99
C LYS A 315 -0.40 -17.76 -12.69
N ILE A 316 -1.18 -18.13 -11.68
CA ILE A 316 -1.33 -19.53 -11.25
C ILE A 316 -2.74 -20.00 -11.58
N PRO A 317 -2.93 -21.26 -12.05
CA PRO A 317 -4.26 -21.82 -12.25
C PRO A 317 -5.08 -21.77 -10.98
N GLN A 318 -6.30 -21.22 -11.08
CA GLN A 318 -7.18 -21.07 -9.93
C GLN A 318 -7.75 -22.43 -9.50
N ASN A 319 -7.62 -22.72 -8.21
CA ASN A 319 -8.19 -23.87 -7.55
C ASN A 319 -8.60 -23.49 -6.11
N ALA A 320 -9.25 -24.37 -5.37
CA ALA A 320 -9.71 -24.09 -4.02
C ALA A 320 -8.57 -23.70 -3.04
N TYR A 321 -7.38 -24.25 -3.23
CA TYR A 321 -6.22 -23.96 -2.39
C TYR A 321 -5.64 -22.58 -2.69
N SER A 322 -5.44 -22.26 -3.98
CA SER A 322 -4.92 -20.93 -4.40
C SER A 322 -5.90 -19.80 -4.07
N GLU A 323 -7.21 -20.04 -4.20
CA GLU A 323 -8.24 -19.09 -3.79
C GLU A 323 -8.16 -18.76 -2.29
N ARG A 324 -7.99 -19.76 -1.44
CA ARG A 324 -7.84 -19.59 0.01
C ARG A 324 -6.63 -18.72 0.35
N VAL A 325 -5.47 -19.00 -0.24
CA VAL A 325 -4.25 -18.19 -0.02
C VAL A 325 -4.41 -16.78 -0.54
N GLN A 326 -5.04 -16.59 -1.70
CA GLN A 326 -5.30 -15.28 -2.29
C GLN A 326 -6.14 -14.40 -1.35
N TYR A 327 -7.28 -14.90 -0.87
CA TYR A 327 -8.14 -14.13 0.04
C TYR A 327 -7.52 -13.93 1.41
N GLY A 328 -6.80 -14.93 1.94
CA GLY A 328 -6.05 -14.81 3.19
C GLY A 328 -4.96 -13.74 3.11
N THR A 329 -4.19 -13.74 2.02
CA THR A 329 -3.16 -12.71 1.78
C THR A 329 -3.77 -11.32 1.62
N ALA A 330 -4.87 -11.19 0.86
CA ALA A 330 -5.57 -9.92 0.70
C ALA A 330 -6.14 -9.39 2.02
N PHE A 331 -6.65 -10.27 2.87
CA PHE A 331 -7.16 -9.91 4.19
C PHE A 331 -6.06 -9.40 5.11
N VAL A 332 -4.93 -10.10 5.20
CA VAL A 332 -3.76 -9.67 5.97
C VAL A 332 -3.22 -8.34 5.44
N PHE A 333 -3.15 -8.18 4.12
CA PHE A 333 -2.73 -6.93 3.50
C PHE A 333 -3.64 -5.75 3.89
N LEU A 334 -4.97 -5.91 3.80
CA LEU A 334 -5.93 -4.90 4.25
C LEU A 334 -5.76 -4.55 5.72
N LEU A 335 -5.54 -5.56 6.59
CA LEU A 335 -5.28 -5.35 8.01
C LEU A 335 -4.01 -4.53 8.25
N ILE A 336 -2.91 -4.86 7.58
CA ILE A 336 -1.63 -4.13 7.72
C ILE A 336 -1.81 -2.67 7.28
N VAL A 337 -2.42 -2.43 6.12
CA VAL A 337 -2.66 -1.07 5.61
C VAL A 337 -3.58 -0.29 6.57
N ALA A 338 -4.65 -0.91 7.08
CA ALA A 338 -5.55 -0.30 8.05
C ALA A 338 -4.85 0.04 9.37
N LEU A 339 -3.97 -0.85 9.88
CA LEU A 339 -3.17 -0.61 11.10
C LEU A 339 -2.18 0.55 10.91
N ILE A 340 -1.47 0.59 9.78
CA ILE A 340 -0.53 1.68 9.47
C ILE A 340 -1.29 3.01 9.35
N ALA A 341 -2.44 3.01 8.65
CA ALA A 341 -3.28 4.19 8.52
C ALA A 341 -3.83 4.65 9.89
N ALA A 342 -4.32 3.72 10.72
CA ALA A 342 -4.81 4.02 12.06
C ALA A 342 -3.71 4.60 12.96
N ALA A 343 -2.51 4.01 12.97
CA ALA A 343 -1.35 4.52 13.70
C ALA A 343 -0.99 5.95 13.25
N SER A 344 -0.96 6.19 11.95
CA SER A 344 -0.67 7.51 11.38
C SER A 344 -1.75 8.53 11.74
N ILE A 345 -3.04 8.15 11.73
CA ILE A 345 -4.16 9.00 12.16
C ILE A 345 -4.04 9.35 13.66
N LEU A 346 -3.69 8.39 14.49
CA LEU A 346 -3.50 8.62 15.93
C LEU A 346 -2.36 9.59 16.21
N ILE A 347 -1.21 9.42 15.53
CA ILE A 347 -0.07 10.33 15.62
C ILE A 347 -0.48 11.73 15.17
N ARG A 348 -1.15 11.85 14.01
CA ARG A 348 -1.65 13.13 13.49
C ARG A 348 -2.59 13.80 14.50
N ASN A 349 -3.54 13.07 15.07
CA ASN A 349 -4.51 13.64 16.00
C ASN A 349 -3.84 14.14 17.29
N ARG A 350 -2.86 13.41 17.82
CA ARG A 350 -2.04 13.86 18.96
C ARG A 350 -1.27 15.14 18.65
N LEU A 351 -0.64 15.23 17.47
CA LEU A 351 0.08 16.43 17.07
C LEU A 351 -0.87 17.62 16.81
N ARG A 352 -2.01 17.38 16.16
CA ARG A 352 -3.03 18.40 15.93
C ARG A 352 -3.58 18.99 17.24
N SER A 353 -3.75 18.17 18.28
CA SER A 353 -4.19 18.68 19.59
C SER A 353 -3.13 19.55 20.27
N ARG A 354 -1.85 19.33 19.99
CA ARG A 354 -0.71 20.05 20.57
C ARG A 354 -0.42 21.38 19.86
N TYR A 355 -0.66 21.44 18.56
CA TYR A 355 -0.37 22.60 17.70
C TYR A 355 -1.67 23.19 17.11
N ARG A 356 -2.61 23.56 17.99
CA ARG A 356 -3.82 24.32 17.59
C ARG A 356 -3.49 25.81 17.55
N TRP A 357 -3.96 26.49 16.55
CA TRP A 357 -3.97 27.95 16.40
C TRP A 357 -5.39 28.45 16.15
#